data_052ae41e48feefcdf2e4b9cc83356419
#
_entry.id   052ae41e48feefcdf2e4b9cc83356419
#
_cell.length_a   1.000
_cell.length_b   1.000
_cell.length_c   1.000
_cell.angle_alpha   90.00
_cell.angle_beta   90.00
_cell.angle_gamma   90.00
#
_symmetry.space_group_name_H-M   'P 1'
#
loop_
_entity.id
_entity.type
_entity.pdbx_description
1 polymer ?
#
loop_
_entity_poly.entity_id
_entity_poly.type
_entity_poly.pdbx_seq_one_letter_code
_entity_poly.pdbx_strand_id
1 'polypeptide(L)'
;MLAVDQLSVHFPTRRGIVQALDRVSLAVEPGEIVGLVGESGSGKSVLSYAISGLLDPGARIVGGEIRWRGVPIGPIREHRTTRAAVVQIFQNPRASLNPIRPIGRQLSDVAGKDRVVPLLESVRLDASKARNYPFELSGGQCQRVGIALALACEPELLIADEPTTGLDVTTEAAIMKLIADLSRTRGMATLLVTHNLPLATAHCRRIVVMHAGQIVESAPVATLTGAPRHPYSAELLAATPQHADKPDDLHVIGGQLPDLAAPLLPCRFATRCGRHQSDCDATSPPLSLVAPDHFVACRHPLC
;
A
#
# COMPACT_ATOMS: atom_id res chain seq x y z
N MET A 1 -3.38 1.59 16.35
CA MET A 1 -3.55 0.34 15.61
C MET A 1 -4.64 0.51 14.57
N LEU A 2 -4.33 0.23 13.30
CA LEU A 2 -5.32 0.06 12.24
C LEU A 2 -5.78 -1.41 12.25
N ALA A 3 -7.08 -1.64 12.14
CA ALA A 3 -7.63 -2.95 11.85
C ALA A 3 -8.64 -2.84 10.69
N VAL A 4 -8.45 -3.66 9.68
CA VAL A 4 -9.40 -3.89 8.59
C VAL A 4 -9.89 -5.32 8.78
N ASP A 5 -11.19 -5.51 8.85
CA ASP A 5 -11.81 -6.81 9.10
C ASP A 5 -12.81 -7.17 8.01
N GLN A 6 -12.52 -8.25 7.27
CA GLN A 6 -13.35 -8.84 6.21
C GLN A 6 -13.90 -7.80 5.20
N LEU A 7 -13.10 -6.77 4.88
CA LEU A 7 -13.52 -5.68 4.03
C LEU A 7 -13.77 -6.14 2.59
N SER A 8 -14.96 -5.83 2.09
CA SER A 8 -15.34 -6.09 0.70
C SER A 8 -15.82 -4.81 0.04
N VAL A 9 -15.23 -4.48 -1.13
CA VAL A 9 -15.52 -3.25 -1.89
C VAL A 9 -15.87 -3.60 -3.32
N HIS A 10 -17.03 -3.13 -3.76
CA HIS A 10 -17.56 -3.33 -5.10
C HIS A 10 -17.70 -2.00 -5.85
N PHE A 11 -17.47 -2.04 -7.16
CA PHE A 11 -17.74 -0.92 -8.06
C PHE A 11 -18.82 -1.34 -9.08
N PRO A 12 -20.02 -0.79 -9.01
CA PRO A 12 -21.01 -0.95 -10.07
C PRO A 12 -20.51 -0.29 -11.36
N THR A 13 -20.49 -1.06 -12.45
CA THR A 13 -20.08 -0.57 -13.77
C THR A 13 -21.12 -0.96 -14.82
N ARG A 14 -21.01 -0.41 -16.03
CA ARG A 14 -21.88 -0.80 -17.16
C ARG A 14 -21.71 -2.25 -17.59
N ARG A 15 -20.56 -2.89 -17.27
CA ARG A 15 -20.24 -4.28 -17.60
C ARG A 15 -20.57 -5.27 -16.48
N GLY A 16 -21.04 -4.79 -15.32
CA GLY A 16 -21.30 -5.61 -14.14
C GLY A 16 -20.66 -5.02 -12.89
N ILE A 17 -20.60 -5.81 -11.84
CA ILE A 17 -20.06 -5.42 -10.54
C ILE A 17 -18.59 -5.88 -10.47
N VAL A 18 -17.65 -4.93 -10.42
CA VAL A 18 -16.24 -5.21 -10.18
C VAL A 18 -16.05 -5.47 -8.68
N GLN A 19 -15.64 -6.67 -8.32
CA GLN A 19 -15.34 -7.06 -6.93
C GLN A 19 -13.88 -6.72 -6.59
N ALA A 20 -13.61 -5.45 -6.34
CA ALA A 20 -12.25 -4.93 -6.18
C ALA A 20 -11.55 -5.42 -4.90
N LEU A 21 -12.30 -5.59 -3.80
CA LEU A 21 -11.83 -6.21 -2.56
C LEU A 21 -12.83 -7.29 -2.14
N ASP A 22 -12.31 -8.41 -1.65
CA ASP A 22 -13.10 -9.54 -1.17
C ASP A 22 -12.55 -10.05 0.16
N ARG A 23 -13.26 -9.75 1.25
CA ARG A 23 -12.97 -10.17 2.63
C ARG A 23 -11.52 -9.93 3.06
N VAL A 24 -11.01 -8.76 2.74
CA VAL A 24 -9.65 -8.34 3.09
C VAL A 24 -9.57 -8.07 4.59
N SER A 25 -8.62 -8.73 5.28
CA SER A 25 -8.31 -8.48 6.69
C SER A 25 -6.84 -8.13 6.84
N LEU A 26 -6.56 -6.98 7.49
CA LEU A 26 -5.23 -6.42 7.68
C LEU A 26 -5.18 -5.66 9.00
N ALA A 27 -4.08 -5.80 9.74
CA ALA A 27 -3.78 -4.94 10.89
C ALA A 27 -2.43 -4.25 10.69
N VAL A 28 -2.27 -3.04 11.22
CA VAL A 28 -0.99 -2.33 11.30
C VAL A 28 -0.84 -1.76 12.70
N GLU A 29 0.25 -2.16 13.37
CA GLU A 29 0.53 -1.74 14.74
C GLU A 29 1.22 -0.36 14.78
N PRO A 30 1.15 0.38 15.90
CA PRO A 30 1.90 1.61 16.08
C PRO A 30 3.41 1.38 15.87
N GLY A 31 4.05 2.26 15.10
CA GLY A 31 5.48 2.17 14.80
C GLY A 31 5.87 1.04 13.84
N GLU A 32 4.92 0.24 13.37
CA GLU A 32 5.16 -0.82 12.37
C GLU A 32 5.15 -0.25 10.96
N ILE A 33 6.08 -0.73 10.12
CA ILE A 33 6.04 -0.53 8.66
C ILE A 33 5.63 -1.85 8.02
N VAL A 34 4.43 -1.88 7.44
CA VAL A 34 3.87 -3.04 6.73
C VAL A 34 3.93 -2.78 5.24
N GLY A 35 4.50 -3.71 4.47
CA GLY A 35 4.48 -3.68 3.02
C GLY A 35 3.22 -4.37 2.48
N LEU A 36 2.43 -3.68 1.66
CA LEU A 36 1.33 -4.25 0.89
C LEU A 36 1.80 -4.39 -0.56
N VAL A 37 2.04 -5.63 -0.99
CA VAL A 37 2.62 -5.93 -2.30
C VAL A 37 1.70 -6.78 -3.17
N GLY A 38 1.94 -6.77 -4.48
CA GLY A 38 1.19 -7.55 -5.48
C GLY A 38 1.22 -6.89 -6.84
N GLU A 39 0.74 -7.58 -7.86
CA GLU A 39 0.68 -7.05 -9.23
C GLU A 39 -0.19 -5.79 -9.35
N SER A 40 0.00 -5.01 -10.44
CA SER A 40 -0.91 -3.92 -10.77
C SER A 40 -2.34 -4.45 -10.95
N GLY A 41 -3.34 -3.74 -10.42
CA GLY A 41 -4.74 -4.21 -10.45
C GLY A 41 -5.12 -5.21 -9.35
N SER A 42 -4.22 -5.59 -8.43
CA SER A 42 -4.55 -6.51 -7.34
C SER A 42 -5.46 -5.93 -6.24
N GLY A 43 -5.78 -4.63 -6.28
CA GLY A 43 -6.68 -3.97 -5.32
C GLY A 43 -5.98 -3.12 -4.25
N LYS A 44 -4.64 -3.02 -4.25
CA LYS A 44 -3.85 -2.29 -3.24
C LYS A 44 -4.29 -0.84 -3.04
N SER A 45 -4.41 -0.08 -4.14
CA SER A 45 -4.84 1.32 -4.06
C SER A 45 -6.29 1.47 -3.62
N VAL A 46 -7.18 0.49 -3.96
CA VAL A 46 -8.56 0.49 -3.46
C VAL A 46 -8.57 0.31 -1.94
N LEU A 47 -7.74 -0.58 -1.41
CA LEU A 47 -7.58 -0.76 0.03
C LEU A 47 -7.04 0.50 0.70
N SER A 48 -6.01 1.14 0.12
CA SER A 48 -5.47 2.42 0.59
C SER A 48 -6.54 3.52 0.66
N TYR A 49 -7.34 3.65 -0.41
CA TYR A 49 -8.42 4.64 -0.46
C TYR A 49 -9.57 4.31 0.50
N ALA A 50 -9.86 3.04 0.72
CA ALA A 50 -10.82 2.64 1.75
C ALA A 50 -10.36 3.06 3.14
N ILE A 51 -9.10 2.77 3.49
CA ILE A 51 -8.51 3.13 4.78
C ILE A 51 -8.44 4.65 4.95
N SER A 52 -7.99 5.40 3.94
CA SER A 52 -7.93 6.87 3.98
C SER A 52 -9.28 7.57 3.83
N GLY A 53 -10.34 6.83 3.45
CA GLY A 53 -11.71 7.35 3.21
C GLY A 53 -11.85 8.13 1.92
N LEU A 54 -10.99 7.86 0.97
CA LEU A 54 -10.93 8.52 -0.34
C LEU A 54 -11.46 7.62 -1.46
N LEU A 55 -12.26 6.61 -1.12
CA LEU A 55 -12.92 5.79 -2.13
C LEU A 55 -13.75 6.66 -3.08
N ASP A 56 -13.73 6.29 -4.36
CA ASP A 56 -14.59 6.89 -5.37
C ASP A 56 -16.07 6.84 -4.92
N PRO A 57 -16.87 7.89 -5.17
CA PRO A 57 -18.29 7.91 -4.80
C PRO A 57 -19.12 6.75 -5.38
N GLY A 58 -18.67 6.15 -6.48
CA GLY A 58 -19.27 4.96 -7.07
C GLY A 58 -18.97 3.66 -6.33
N ALA A 59 -17.93 3.65 -5.48
CA ALA A 59 -17.58 2.46 -4.71
C ALA A 59 -18.62 2.16 -3.62
N ARG A 60 -18.81 0.87 -3.33
CA ARG A 60 -19.68 0.38 -2.26
C ARG A 60 -18.90 -0.55 -1.35
N ILE A 61 -18.82 -0.22 -0.06
CA ILE A 61 -18.41 -1.18 0.97
C ILE A 61 -19.63 -2.08 1.20
N VAL A 62 -19.51 -3.35 0.82
CA VAL A 62 -20.61 -4.33 0.89
C VAL A 62 -20.45 -5.30 2.05
N GLY A 63 -19.33 -5.27 2.76
CA GLY A 63 -19.08 -6.09 3.96
C GLY A 63 -17.81 -5.66 4.67
N GLY A 64 -17.71 -6.07 5.93
CA GLY A 64 -16.58 -5.77 6.78
C GLY A 64 -16.54 -4.34 7.30
N GLU A 65 -15.47 -4.02 8.00
CA GLU A 65 -15.29 -2.70 8.60
C GLU A 65 -13.80 -2.32 8.70
N ILE A 66 -13.56 -1.03 8.89
CA ILE A 66 -12.24 -0.47 9.16
C ILE A 66 -12.31 0.22 10.52
N ARG A 67 -11.36 -0.09 11.40
CA ARG A 67 -11.24 0.52 12.73
C ARG A 67 -9.88 1.19 12.89
N TRP A 68 -9.89 2.37 13.47
CA TRP A 68 -8.69 3.05 13.96
C TRP A 68 -8.77 3.14 15.48
N ARG A 69 -7.78 2.56 16.20
CA ARG A 69 -7.78 2.49 17.67
C ARG A 69 -9.08 1.90 18.26
N GLY A 70 -9.64 0.89 17.58
CA GLY A 70 -10.88 0.24 17.98
C GLY A 70 -12.15 0.99 17.60
N VAL A 71 -12.05 2.21 17.10
CA VAL A 71 -13.19 3.02 16.64
C VAL A 71 -13.42 2.79 15.14
N PRO A 72 -14.65 2.41 14.72
CA PRO A 72 -14.97 2.30 13.30
C PRO A 72 -14.74 3.63 12.58
N ILE A 73 -14.13 3.58 11.39
CA ILE A 73 -13.93 4.74 10.53
C ILE A 73 -14.68 4.55 9.21
N GLY A 74 -15.60 5.45 8.93
CA GLY A 74 -16.36 5.54 7.70
C GLY A 74 -15.79 6.57 6.71
N PRO A 75 -16.54 7.08 5.74
CA PRO A 75 -16.12 8.14 4.83
C PRO A 75 -15.63 9.39 5.58
N ILE A 76 -14.70 10.15 4.96
CA ILE A 76 -14.11 11.36 5.58
C ILE A 76 -15.17 12.34 6.09
N ARG A 77 -16.28 12.49 5.36
CA ARG A 77 -17.34 13.43 5.71
C ARG A 77 -17.99 13.14 7.07
N GLU A 78 -18.01 11.88 7.50
CA GLU A 78 -18.68 11.42 8.71
C GLU A 78 -17.73 11.30 9.92
N HIS A 79 -16.42 11.15 9.68
CA HIS A 79 -15.42 10.85 10.71
C HIS A 79 -14.17 11.75 10.63
N ARG A 80 -14.33 13.07 10.46
CA ARG A 80 -13.20 14.01 10.24
C ARG A 80 -12.13 13.95 11.32
N THR A 81 -12.48 13.88 12.58
CA THR A 81 -11.53 13.87 13.71
C THR A 81 -10.71 12.57 13.78
N THR A 82 -11.36 11.43 13.63
CA THR A 82 -10.69 10.12 13.67
C THR A 82 -9.79 9.92 12.46
N ARG A 83 -10.18 10.46 11.30
CA ARG A 83 -9.41 10.36 10.06
C ARG A 83 -8.27 11.38 9.95
N ALA A 84 -8.25 12.43 10.76
CA ALA A 84 -7.13 13.37 10.80
C ALA A 84 -5.79 12.68 11.15
N ALA A 85 -5.86 11.54 11.86
CA ALA A 85 -4.70 10.74 12.19
C ALA A 85 -4.18 9.85 11.02
N VAL A 86 -4.96 9.68 9.93
CA VAL A 86 -4.63 8.84 8.77
C VAL A 86 -4.36 9.71 7.57
N VAL A 87 -3.13 9.72 7.08
CA VAL A 87 -2.71 10.54 5.94
C VAL A 87 -2.13 9.67 4.84
N GLN A 88 -2.45 10.01 3.59
CA GLN A 88 -1.96 9.30 2.41
C GLN A 88 -1.03 10.17 1.57
N ILE A 89 0.11 9.61 1.18
CA ILE A 89 0.98 10.11 0.12
C ILE A 89 0.59 9.38 -1.17
N PHE A 90 0.29 10.16 -2.22
CA PHE A 90 -0.16 9.62 -3.51
C PHE A 90 1.02 9.33 -4.46
N GLN A 91 0.79 8.43 -5.39
CA GLN A 91 1.76 7.96 -6.38
C GLN A 91 2.39 9.07 -7.23
N ASN A 92 1.66 10.13 -7.55
CA ASN A 92 2.16 11.25 -8.36
C ASN A 92 2.37 12.50 -7.51
N PRO A 93 3.61 12.76 -7.05
CA PRO A 93 3.91 13.87 -6.15
C PRO A 93 3.62 15.24 -6.77
N ARG A 94 3.84 15.42 -8.08
CA ARG A 94 3.56 16.71 -8.75
C ARG A 94 2.07 16.99 -8.87
N ALA A 95 1.27 15.98 -9.19
CA ALA A 95 -0.19 16.12 -9.28
C ALA A 95 -0.85 16.38 -7.93
N SER A 96 -0.18 16.00 -6.83
CA SER A 96 -0.66 16.25 -5.47
C SER A 96 -0.42 17.68 -4.98
N LEU A 97 0.40 18.45 -5.69
CA LEU A 97 0.73 19.83 -5.35
C LEU A 97 -0.03 20.82 -6.23
N ASN A 98 -0.44 21.96 -5.66
CA ASN A 98 -1.06 23.02 -6.44
C ASN A 98 0.01 23.73 -7.30
N PRO A 99 -0.05 23.61 -8.66
CA PRO A 99 1.03 24.10 -9.52
C PRO A 99 1.21 25.61 -9.54
N ILE A 100 0.18 26.36 -9.19
CA ILE A 100 0.18 27.85 -9.21
C ILE A 100 0.43 28.48 -7.84
N ARG A 101 0.80 27.67 -6.82
CA ARG A 101 1.08 28.16 -5.47
C ARG A 101 2.50 27.79 -5.04
N PRO A 102 3.27 28.72 -4.44
CA PRO A 102 4.56 28.40 -3.85
C PRO A 102 4.46 27.31 -2.76
N ILE A 103 5.50 26.51 -2.64
CA ILE A 103 5.57 25.40 -1.67
C ILE A 103 5.31 25.85 -0.24
N GLY A 104 5.97 26.94 0.18
CA GLY A 104 5.82 27.49 1.54
C GLY A 104 4.38 27.93 1.83
N ARG A 105 3.65 28.40 0.81
CA ARG A 105 2.25 28.79 0.99
C ARG A 105 1.37 27.54 1.21
N GLN A 106 1.61 26.47 0.47
CA GLN A 106 0.88 25.20 0.62
C GLN A 106 1.13 24.59 2.00
N LEU A 107 2.38 24.57 2.47
CA LEU A 107 2.73 24.10 3.81
C LEU A 107 2.12 24.99 4.91
N SER A 108 2.14 26.31 4.72
CA SER A 108 1.61 27.25 5.73
C SER A 108 0.10 27.17 5.89
N ASP A 109 -0.64 26.80 4.84
CA ASP A 109 -2.08 26.62 4.90
C ASP A 109 -2.49 25.43 5.78
N VAL A 110 -1.62 24.42 5.86
CA VAL A 110 -1.85 23.19 6.66
C VAL A 110 -1.29 23.35 8.09
N ALA A 111 -0.08 23.86 8.22
CA ALA A 111 0.66 23.82 9.48
C ALA A 111 0.89 25.19 10.16
N GLY A 112 0.55 26.29 9.48
CA GLY A 112 0.91 27.63 9.89
C GLY A 112 2.32 28.05 9.42
N LYS A 113 2.56 29.36 9.39
CA LYS A 113 3.79 29.95 8.82
C LYS A 113 5.06 29.51 9.56
N ASP A 114 5.00 29.42 10.87
CA ASP A 114 6.17 29.13 11.72
C ASP A 114 6.69 27.70 11.55
N ARG A 115 5.86 26.79 11.05
CA ARG A 115 6.23 25.38 10.82
C ARG A 115 6.78 25.10 9.42
N VAL A 116 6.74 26.06 8.49
CA VAL A 116 7.18 25.85 7.09
C VAL A 116 8.64 25.41 7.02
N VAL A 117 9.55 26.18 7.66
CA VAL A 117 11.00 25.87 7.64
C VAL A 117 11.29 24.55 8.35
N PRO A 118 10.83 24.31 9.60
CA PRO A 118 11.02 23.03 10.27
C PRO A 118 10.49 21.82 9.45
N LEU A 119 9.37 21.96 8.74
CA LEU A 119 8.85 20.89 7.90
C LEU A 119 9.74 20.60 6.68
N LEU A 120 10.24 21.63 5.99
CA LEU A 120 11.18 21.45 4.88
C LEU A 120 12.49 20.80 5.34
N GLU A 121 13.05 21.24 6.46
CA GLU A 121 14.26 20.65 7.03
C GLU A 121 14.05 19.19 7.45
N SER A 122 12.88 18.85 8.00
CA SER A 122 12.54 17.46 8.41
C SER A 122 12.55 16.48 7.24
N VAL A 123 12.31 16.97 6.02
CA VAL A 123 12.37 16.19 4.77
C VAL A 123 13.65 16.44 3.96
N ARG A 124 14.66 17.06 4.59
CA ARG A 124 15.98 17.36 4.00
C ARG A 124 15.88 18.24 2.74
N LEU A 125 15.00 19.24 2.79
CA LEU A 125 14.91 20.32 1.81
C LEU A 125 15.38 21.64 2.44
N ASP A 126 16.13 22.42 1.67
CA ASP A 126 16.54 23.75 2.08
C ASP A 126 15.35 24.70 2.21
N ALA A 127 15.39 25.60 3.19
CA ALA A 127 14.32 26.56 3.47
C ALA A 127 14.00 27.49 2.27
N SER A 128 14.97 27.77 1.38
CA SER A 128 14.78 28.57 0.17
C SER A 128 13.72 27.96 -0.74
N LYS A 129 13.52 26.63 -0.70
CA LYS A 129 12.51 25.91 -1.49
C LYS A 129 11.07 26.33 -1.17
N ALA A 130 10.85 27.00 -0.03
CA ALA A 130 9.54 27.58 0.28
C ALA A 130 9.03 28.57 -0.77
N ARG A 131 9.93 29.25 -1.49
CA ARG A 131 9.60 30.23 -2.51
C ARG A 131 9.33 29.61 -3.90
N ASN A 132 9.80 28.38 -4.12
CA ASN A 132 9.66 27.69 -5.39
C ASN A 132 8.22 27.22 -5.62
N TYR A 133 7.86 27.11 -6.89
CA TYR A 133 6.65 26.45 -7.37
C TYR A 133 6.95 24.97 -7.66
N PRO A 134 5.93 24.08 -7.69
CA PRO A 134 6.13 22.65 -7.96
C PRO A 134 6.86 22.34 -9.27
N PHE A 135 6.67 23.15 -10.32
CA PHE A 135 7.33 22.95 -11.62
C PHE A 135 8.83 23.28 -11.61
N GLU A 136 9.30 24.04 -10.62
CA GLU A 136 10.72 24.38 -10.42
C GLU A 136 11.48 23.32 -9.63
N LEU A 137 10.79 22.27 -9.14
CA LEU A 137 11.36 21.21 -8.32
C LEU A 137 11.54 19.92 -9.14
N SER A 138 12.56 19.14 -8.79
CA SER A 138 12.71 17.77 -9.30
C SER A 138 11.59 16.85 -8.75
N GLY A 139 11.40 15.67 -9.37
CA GLY A 139 10.42 14.69 -8.89
C GLY A 139 10.64 14.30 -7.41
N GLY A 140 11.88 13.99 -7.04
CA GLY A 140 12.24 13.66 -5.65
C GLY A 140 12.06 14.83 -4.68
N GLN A 141 12.26 16.09 -5.11
CA GLN A 141 11.95 17.26 -4.29
C GLN A 141 10.44 17.43 -4.12
N CYS A 142 9.63 17.25 -5.17
CA CYS A 142 8.17 17.26 -5.05
C CYS A 142 7.67 16.16 -4.11
N GLN A 143 8.28 14.96 -4.17
CA GLN A 143 7.95 13.87 -3.25
C GLN A 143 8.25 14.22 -1.80
N ARG A 144 9.41 14.84 -1.52
CA ARG A 144 9.75 15.33 -0.18
C ARG A 144 8.77 16.40 0.31
N VAL A 145 8.31 17.29 -0.57
CA VAL A 145 7.24 18.27 -0.24
C VAL A 145 5.94 17.55 0.10
N GLY A 146 5.55 16.54 -0.67
CA GLY A 146 4.37 15.69 -0.37
C GLY A 146 4.47 15.03 1.01
N ILE A 147 5.65 14.51 1.36
CA ILE A 147 5.93 13.97 2.70
C ILE A 147 5.83 15.08 3.76
N ALA A 148 6.38 16.27 3.52
CA ALA A 148 6.28 17.40 4.45
C ALA A 148 4.81 17.82 4.69
N LEU A 149 3.98 17.85 3.65
CA LEU A 149 2.54 18.10 3.76
C LEU A 149 1.83 17.02 4.59
N ALA A 150 2.18 15.74 4.37
CA ALA A 150 1.67 14.65 5.18
C ALA A 150 2.05 14.81 6.66
N LEU A 151 3.31 15.14 6.94
CA LEU A 151 3.81 15.35 8.30
C LEU A 151 3.23 16.61 8.97
N ALA A 152 2.82 17.60 8.20
CA ALA A 152 2.13 18.80 8.68
C ALA A 152 0.81 18.47 9.39
N CYS A 153 0.17 17.37 9.00
CA CYS A 153 -1.05 16.85 9.62
C CYS A 153 -0.79 16.03 10.90
N GLU A 154 0.47 15.81 11.29
CA GLU A 154 0.86 14.99 12.47
C GLU A 154 0.22 13.59 12.44
N PRO A 155 0.41 12.80 11.36
CA PRO A 155 -0.26 11.54 11.20
C PRO A 155 0.22 10.51 12.22
N GLU A 156 -0.69 9.66 12.67
CA GLU A 156 -0.40 8.45 13.43
C GLU A 156 -0.28 7.24 12.50
N LEU A 157 -0.97 7.27 11.35
CA LEU A 157 -0.86 6.31 10.26
C LEU A 157 -0.54 7.04 8.95
N LEU A 158 0.57 6.65 8.35
CA LEU A 158 0.95 7.07 7.01
C LEU A 158 0.68 5.94 6.01
N ILE A 159 -0.09 6.23 4.98
CA ILE A 159 -0.24 5.37 3.82
C ILE A 159 0.65 5.94 2.72
N ALA A 160 1.70 5.21 2.33
CA ALA A 160 2.60 5.59 1.26
C ALA A 160 2.29 4.73 0.02
N ASP A 161 1.48 5.28 -0.90
CA ASP A 161 1.05 4.56 -2.10
C ASP A 161 2.03 4.83 -3.24
N GLU A 162 2.87 3.84 -3.53
CA GLU A 162 3.95 3.88 -4.51
C GLU A 162 4.82 5.16 -4.41
N PRO A 163 5.39 5.46 -3.23
CA PRO A 163 5.98 6.77 -2.95
C PRO A 163 7.27 7.05 -3.74
N THR A 164 7.77 6.09 -4.50
CA THR A 164 9.04 6.19 -5.24
C THR A 164 8.88 6.00 -6.75
N THR A 165 7.66 5.80 -7.24
CA THR A 165 7.40 5.60 -8.67
C THR A 165 7.88 6.78 -9.49
N GLY A 166 8.65 6.48 -10.55
CA GLY A 166 9.21 7.49 -11.47
C GLY A 166 10.42 8.24 -10.92
N LEU A 167 11.02 7.79 -9.81
CA LEU A 167 12.28 8.30 -9.28
C LEU A 167 13.45 7.38 -9.68
N ASP A 168 14.64 7.97 -9.76
CA ASP A 168 15.86 7.19 -9.90
C ASP A 168 16.19 6.41 -8.62
N VAL A 169 16.99 5.34 -8.73
CA VAL A 169 17.30 4.40 -7.64
C VAL A 169 17.89 5.11 -6.40
N THR A 170 18.73 6.11 -6.61
CA THR A 170 19.36 6.85 -5.50
C THR A 170 18.34 7.70 -4.76
N THR A 171 17.46 8.36 -5.49
CA THR A 171 16.36 9.16 -4.92
C THR A 171 15.33 8.26 -4.23
N GLU A 172 15.00 7.10 -4.82
CA GLU A 172 14.13 6.09 -4.22
C GLU A 172 14.65 5.66 -2.85
N ALA A 173 15.92 5.22 -2.77
CA ALA A 173 16.54 4.81 -1.52
C ALA A 173 16.51 5.93 -0.46
N ALA A 174 16.77 7.18 -0.88
CA ALA A 174 16.77 8.33 0.02
C ALA A 174 15.36 8.67 0.55
N ILE A 175 14.31 8.53 -0.27
CA ILE A 175 12.91 8.73 0.13
C ILE A 175 12.46 7.63 1.09
N MET A 176 12.78 6.37 0.79
CA MET A 176 12.42 5.25 1.66
C MET A 176 13.11 5.33 3.02
N LYS A 177 14.40 5.66 3.03
CA LYS A 177 15.12 5.92 4.28
C LYS A 177 14.48 7.06 5.09
N LEU A 178 14.06 8.13 4.43
CA LEU A 178 13.37 9.24 5.08
C LEU A 178 12.06 8.78 5.73
N ILE A 179 11.21 8.03 5.01
CA ILE A 179 9.95 7.49 5.54
C ILE A 179 10.23 6.58 6.74
N ALA A 180 11.21 5.65 6.62
CA ALA A 180 11.57 4.73 7.70
C ALA A 180 12.09 5.47 8.96
N ASP A 181 12.96 6.47 8.77
CA ASP A 181 13.49 7.29 9.87
C ASP A 181 12.34 8.04 10.57
N LEU A 182 11.43 8.64 9.82
CA LEU A 182 10.27 9.37 10.35
C LEU A 182 9.30 8.46 11.08
N SER A 183 9.00 7.28 10.53
CA SER A 183 8.13 6.28 11.17
C SER A 183 8.70 5.87 12.54
N ARG A 184 10.00 5.57 12.58
CA ARG A 184 10.68 5.17 13.82
C ARG A 184 10.73 6.32 14.85
N THR A 185 11.13 7.53 14.44
CA THR A 185 11.31 8.66 15.36
C THR A 185 10.01 9.21 15.91
N ARG A 186 8.92 9.09 15.17
CA ARG A 186 7.58 9.56 15.56
C ARG A 186 6.66 8.47 16.10
N GLY A 187 7.10 7.20 16.09
CA GLY A 187 6.24 6.06 16.46
C GLY A 187 5.03 5.87 15.52
N MET A 188 5.14 6.38 14.29
CA MET A 188 4.06 6.41 13.30
C MET A 188 3.92 5.04 12.62
N ALA A 189 2.69 4.50 12.59
CA ALA A 189 2.38 3.34 11.77
C ALA A 189 2.50 3.69 10.28
N THR A 190 3.00 2.78 9.45
CA THR A 190 3.15 3.01 8.01
C THR A 190 2.68 1.82 7.20
N LEU A 191 1.76 2.05 6.26
CA LEU A 191 1.37 1.10 5.23
C LEU A 191 2.06 1.52 3.93
N LEU A 192 3.11 0.78 3.55
CA LEU A 192 3.83 0.96 2.29
C LEU A 192 3.16 0.12 1.21
N VAL A 193 2.53 0.75 0.25
CA VAL A 193 1.92 0.09 -0.90
C VAL A 193 2.88 0.17 -2.07
N THR A 194 3.28 -0.97 -2.62
CA THR A 194 4.23 -1.01 -3.74
C THR A 194 4.08 -2.31 -4.55
N HIS A 195 4.46 -2.26 -5.81
CA HIS A 195 4.71 -3.45 -6.63
C HIS A 195 6.19 -3.88 -6.58
N ASN A 196 7.07 -3.07 -5.98
CA ASN A 196 8.51 -3.35 -5.85
C ASN A 196 8.76 -4.16 -4.57
N LEU A 197 8.82 -5.49 -4.70
CA LEU A 197 9.04 -6.40 -3.56
C LEU A 197 10.41 -6.20 -2.90
N PRO A 198 11.54 -6.03 -3.63
CA PRO A 198 12.83 -5.66 -3.04
C PRO A 198 12.78 -4.43 -2.14
N LEU A 199 12.06 -3.41 -2.57
CA LEU A 199 11.86 -2.20 -1.77
C LEU A 199 11.13 -2.49 -0.46
N ALA A 200 10.05 -3.28 -0.54
CA ALA A 200 9.28 -3.68 0.64
C ALA A 200 10.12 -4.55 1.60
N THR A 201 10.90 -5.51 1.09
CA THR A 201 11.75 -6.38 1.92
C THR A 201 12.87 -5.62 2.64
N ALA A 202 13.38 -4.54 2.04
CA ALA A 202 14.45 -3.72 2.65
C ALA A 202 13.97 -2.81 3.78
N HIS A 203 12.67 -2.44 3.80
CA HIS A 203 12.19 -1.38 4.69
C HIS A 203 11.03 -1.79 5.60
N CYS A 204 10.33 -2.88 5.32
CA CYS A 204 9.19 -3.33 6.10
C CYS A 204 9.59 -4.39 7.13
N ARG A 205 8.81 -4.50 8.21
CA ARG A 205 8.91 -5.60 9.18
C ARG A 205 8.17 -6.83 8.70
N ARG A 206 7.03 -6.62 8.06
CA ARG A 206 6.10 -7.64 7.59
C ARG A 206 5.59 -7.26 6.20
N ILE A 207 5.33 -8.27 5.39
CA ILE A 207 4.75 -8.10 4.06
C ILE A 207 3.40 -8.80 4.02
N VAL A 208 2.46 -8.13 3.38
CA VAL A 208 1.12 -8.63 3.05
C VAL A 208 1.05 -8.71 1.53
N VAL A 209 0.82 -9.90 1.01
CA VAL A 209 0.74 -10.16 -0.43
C VAL A 209 -0.73 -10.16 -0.84
N MET A 210 -1.04 -9.34 -1.85
CA MET A 210 -2.40 -9.17 -2.35
C MET A 210 -2.50 -9.61 -3.80
N HIS A 211 -3.51 -10.43 -4.13
CA HIS A 211 -3.81 -10.89 -5.48
C HIS A 211 -5.30 -10.73 -5.77
N ALA A 212 -5.63 -10.06 -6.88
CA ALA A 212 -6.99 -9.94 -7.39
C ALA A 212 -8.06 -9.60 -6.32
N GLY A 213 -7.77 -8.67 -5.42
CA GLY A 213 -8.68 -8.22 -4.36
C GLY A 213 -8.69 -9.07 -3.09
N GLN A 214 -7.84 -10.08 -2.98
CA GLN A 214 -7.70 -10.93 -1.78
C GLN A 214 -6.30 -10.83 -1.19
N ILE A 215 -6.17 -10.88 0.14
CA ILE A 215 -4.88 -11.13 0.79
C ILE A 215 -4.64 -12.64 0.74
N VAL A 216 -3.52 -13.02 0.14
CA VAL A 216 -3.16 -14.43 -0.06
C VAL A 216 -2.12 -14.91 0.94
N GLU A 217 -1.26 -14.01 1.42
CA GLU A 217 -0.24 -14.33 2.41
C GLU A 217 0.15 -13.09 3.22
N SER A 218 0.46 -13.27 4.51
CA SER A 218 1.01 -12.23 5.38
C SER A 218 2.04 -12.86 6.30
N ALA A 219 3.29 -12.37 6.24
CA ALA A 219 4.37 -12.91 7.07
C ALA A 219 5.46 -11.86 7.36
N PRO A 220 6.28 -12.05 8.41
CA PRO A 220 7.53 -11.33 8.58
C PRO A 220 8.39 -11.45 7.32
N VAL A 221 9.14 -10.39 6.97
CA VAL A 221 9.97 -10.35 5.74
C VAL A 221 10.85 -11.58 5.61
N ALA A 222 11.61 -11.93 6.66
CA ALA A 222 12.53 -13.07 6.60
C ALA A 222 11.81 -14.41 6.33
N THR A 223 10.60 -14.57 6.88
CA THR A 223 9.78 -15.77 6.66
C THR A 223 9.26 -15.82 5.24
N LEU A 224 8.70 -14.71 4.74
CA LEU A 224 8.15 -14.65 3.39
C LEU A 224 9.23 -14.90 2.33
N THR A 225 10.41 -14.27 2.49
CA THR A 225 11.52 -14.42 1.52
C THR A 225 12.21 -15.78 1.57
N GLY A 226 12.27 -16.40 2.75
CA GLY A 226 12.91 -17.70 2.92
C GLY A 226 12.00 -18.90 2.64
N ALA A 227 10.71 -18.79 2.97
CA ALA A 227 9.75 -19.89 2.87
C ALA A 227 8.33 -19.37 2.59
N PRO A 228 8.06 -18.81 1.39
CA PRO A 228 6.70 -18.42 0.98
C PRO A 228 5.81 -19.66 0.97
N ARG A 229 4.58 -19.52 1.46
CA ARG A 229 3.64 -20.63 1.57
C ARG A 229 2.52 -20.57 0.52
N HIS A 230 2.19 -19.39 0.01
CA HIS A 230 1.23 -19.28 -1.08
C HIS A 230 1.94 -19.40 -2.43
N PRO A 231 1.46 -20.21 -3.39
CA PRO A 231 2.07 -20.34 -4.71
C PRO A 231 2.28 -19.01 -5.43
N TYR A 232 1.33 -18.07 -5.35
CA TYR A 232 1.49 -16.74 -5.92
C TYR A 232 2.64 -15.94 -5.29
N SER A 233 2.83 -16.04 -3.97
CA SER A 233 3.93 -15.34 -3.29
C SER A 233 5.30 -15.88 -3.75
N ALA A 234 5.40 -17.19 -3.95
CA ALA A 234 6.60 -17.82 -4.50
C ALA A 234 6.89 -17.34 -5.94
N GLU A 235 5.86 -17.28 -6.79
CA GLU A 235 5.99 -16.75 -8.16
C GLU A 235 6.39 -15.27 -8.14
N LEU A 236 5.81 -14.45 -7.24
CA LEU A 236 6.12 -13.03 -7.10
C LEU A 236 7.57 -12.81 -6.66
N LEU A 237 8.08 -13.64 -5.75
CA LEU A 237 9.50 -13.63 -5.33
C LEU A 237 10.41 -14.04 -6.49
N ALA A 238 10.08 -15.13 -7.19
CA ALA A 238 10.86 -15.61 -8.32
C ALA A 238 10.90 -14.58 -9.48
N ALA A 239 9.83 -13.82 -9.69
CA ALA A 239 9.78 -12.75 -10.69
C ALA A 239 10.59 -11.49 -10.31
N THR A 240 11.26 -11.50 -9.14
CA THR A 240 12.07 -10.37 -8.70
C THR A 240 13.41 -10.36 -9.46
N PRO A 241 13.82 -9.22 -10.08
CA PRO A 241 15.04 -9.16 -10.91
C PRO A 241 16.33 -9.55 -10.19
N GLN A 242 16.39 -9.48 -8.87
CA GLN A 242 17.54 -9.87 -8.06
C GLN A 242 17.84 -11.39 -8.09
N HIS A 243 16.89 -12.21 -8.57
CA HIS A 243 17.01 -13.65 -8.70
C HIS A 243 17.39 -14.10 -10.12
N ALA A 244 17.59 -13.16 -11.06
CA ALA A 244 17.97 -13.45 -12.42
C ALA A 244 19.40 -12.97 -12.69
N ASP A 245 20.28 -13.86 -13.16
CA ASP A 245 21.65 -13.51 -13.56
C ASP A 245 21.69 -12.80 -14.92
N LYS A 246 20.69 -13.04 -15.76
CA LYS A 246 20.52 -12.42 -17.09
C LYS A 246 19.06 -12.03 -17.32
N PRO A 247 18.80 -11.04 -18.21
CA PRO A 247 17.43 -10.65 -18.57
C PRO A 247 16.55 -11.82 -19.05
N ASP A 248 17.13 -12.78 -19.75
CA ASP A 248 16.43 -13.96 -20.29
C ASP A 248 16.06 -14.99 -19.20
N ASP A 249 16.68 -14.91 -18.02
CA ASP A 249 16.40 -15.78 -16.86
C ASP A 249 15.30 -15.20 -15.96
N LEU A 250 14.72 -14.04 -16.31
CA LEU A 250 13.64 -13.43 -15.56
C LEU A 250 12.41 -14.33 -15.56
N HIS A 251 12.03 -14.77 -14.36
CA HIS A 251 10.77 -15.48 -14.18
C HIS A 251 9.57 -14.57 -14.42
N VAL A 252 8.63 -15.03 -15.25
CA VAL A 252 7.38 -14.30 -15.54
C VAL A 252 6.22 -15.08 -14.97
N ILE A 253 5.43 -14.44 -14.14
CA ILE A 253 4.21 -15.05 -13.62
C ILE A 253 3.22 -15.28 -14.77
N GLY A 254 2.94 -16.55 -15.09
CA GLY A 254 2.11 -16.92 -16.23
C GLY A 254 0.66 -16.45 -16.11
N GLY A 255 -0.02 -16.30 -17.27
CA GLY A 255 -1.42 -15.93 -17.35
C GLY A 255 -1.70 -14.46 -17.04
N GLN A 256 -2.98 -14.11 -16.88
CA GLN A 256 -3.45 -12.76 -16.60
C GLN A 256 -4.24 -12.72 -15.29
N LEU A 257 -4.32 -11.55 -14.67
CA LEU A 257 -5.25 -11.32 -13.57
C LEU A 257 -6.69 -11.62 -14.02
N PRO A 258 -7.51 -12.25 -13.16
CA PRO A 258 -8.90 -12.50 -13.51
C PRO A 258 -9.65 -11.18 -13.70
N ASP A 259 -10.61 -11.16 -14.62
CA ASP A 259 -11.53 -10.03 -14.75
C ASP A 259 -12.46 -9.97 -13.53
N LEU A 260 -12.25 -8.96 -12.69
CA LEU A 260 -13.00 -8.77 -11.45
C LEU A 260 -14.48 -8.42 -11.66
N ALA A 261 -14.90 -8.17 -12.91
CA ALA A 261 -16.31 -7.97 -13.29
C ALA A 261 -17.00 -9.26 -13.77
N ALA A 262 -16.21 -10.32 -14.04
CA ALA A 262 -16.72 -11.64 -14.44
C ALA A 262 -17.00 -12.53 -13.20
N PRO A 263 -17.67 -13.68 -13.36
CA PRO A 263 -17.74 -14.69 -12.32
C PRO A 263 -16.32 -15.14 -11.89
N LEU A 264 -16.04 -15.03 -10.61
CA LEU A 264 -14.72 -15.32 -10.05
C LEU A 264 -14.70 -16.70 -9.38
N LEU A 265 -13.60 -17.42 -9.56
CA LEU A 265 -13.31 -18.60 -8.75
C LEU A 265 -13.04 -18.20 -7.29
N PRO A 266 -13.41 -19.05 -6.31
CA PRO A 266 -13.15 -18.80 -4.91
C PRO A 266 -11.67 -18.51 -4.60
N CYS A 267 -10.75 -19.34 -5.12
CA CYS A 267 -9.32 -19.01 -5.16
C CYS A 267 -9.05 -18.22 -6.46
N ARG A 268 -8.82 -16.92 -6.35
CA ARG A 268 -8.63 -16.05 -7.53
C ARG A 268 -7.31 -16.27 -8.27
N PHE A 269 -6.39 -17.03 -7.68
CA PHE A 269 -5.14 -17.46 -8.32
C PHE A 269 -5.27 -18.83 -9.03
N ALA A 270 -6.36 -19.55 -8.86
CA ALA A 270 -6.56 -20.93 -9.32
C ALA A 270 -6.18 -21.14 -10.80
N THR A 271 -6.60 -20.26 -11.71
CA THR A 271 -6.33 -20.37 -13.17
C THR A 271 -4.86 -20.20 -13.55
N ARG A 272 -4.03 -19.67 -12.64
CA ARG A 272 -2.59 -19.40 -12.83
C ARG A 272 -1.72 -20.33 -11.97
N CYS A 273 -2.35 -21.10 -11.08
CA CYS A 273 -1.66 -21.87 -10.06
C CYS A 273 -1.21 -23.22 -10.60
N GLY A 274 0.10 -23.48 -10.66
CA GLY A 274 0.65 -24.77 -11.06
C GLY A 274 0.33 -25.93 -10.09
N ARG A 275 -0.28 -25.62 -8.90
CA ARG A 275 -0.72 -26.58 -7.88
C ARG A 275 -2.25 -26.64 -7.75
N HIS A 276 -2.98 -26.12 -8.73
CA HIS A 276 -4.44 -26.12 -8.72
C HIS A 276 -5.02 -27.53 -8.54
N GLN A 277 -6.00 -27.65 -7.66
CA GLN A 277 -6.79 -28.85 -7.43
C GLN A 277 -8.28 -28.49 -7.43
N SER A 278 -9.16 -29.45 -7.66
CA SER A 278 -10.60 -29.21 -7.81
C SER A 278 -11.27 -28.59 -6.59
N ASP A 279 -10.74 -28.81 -5.39
CA ASP A 279 -11.24 -28.20 -4.16
C ASP A 279 -10.89 -26.72 -4.02
N CYS A 280 -9.93 -26.20 -4.80
CA CYS A 280 -9.65 -24.77 -4.91
C CYS A 280 -10.82 -23.98 -5.52
N ASP A 281 -11.68 -24.66 -6.30
CA ASP A 281 -12.85 -24.07 -6.97
C ASP A 281 -14.12 -24.14 -6.10
N ALA A 282 -14.08 -24.84 -4.97
CA ALA A 282 -15.27 -25.07 -4.15
C ALA A 282 -15.59 -23.91 -3.21
N THR A 283 -14.60 -23.44 -2.44
CA THR A 283 -14.76 -22.32 -1.48
C THR A 283 -13.46 -21.53 -1.36
N SER A 284 -13.59 -20.23 -1.10
CA SER A 284 -12.43 -19.36 -0.85
C SER A 284 -11.68 -19.82 0.40
N PRO A 285 -10.36 -20.06 0.32
CA PRO A 285 -9.58 -20.43 1.49
C PRO A 285 -9.54 -19.26 2.48
N PRO A 286 -9.79 -19.49 3.77
CA PRO A 286 -9.61 -18.45 4.77
C PRO A 286 -8.13 -18.13 4.95
N LEU A 287 -7.83 -16.87 5.32
CA LEU A 287 -6.49 -16.49 5.73
C LEU A 287 -6.21 -17.12 7.10
N SER A 288 -5.43 -18.19 7.13
CA SER A 288 -5.22 -19.05 8.29
C SER A 288 -3.78 -18.97 8.79
N LEU A 289 -3.58 -19.02 10.11
CA LEU A 289 -2.26 -19.07 10.74
C LEU A 289 -1.60 -20.43 10.47
N VAL A 290 -0.45 -20.44 9.80
CA VAL A 290 0.32 -21.66 9.46
C VAL A 290 1.62 -21.78 10.26
N ALA A 291 2.14 -20.65 10.77
CA ALA A 291 3.30 -20.57 11.66
C ALA A 291 3.21 -19.25 12.45
N PRO A 292 4.04 -19.01 13.47
CA PRO A 292 4.03 -17.75 14.21
C PRO A 292 4.10 -16.53 13.27
N ASP A 293 3.10 -15.63 13.38
CA ASP A 293 2.93 -14.42 12.54
C ASP A 293 2.87 -14.69 11.04
N HIS A 294 2.62 -15.93 10.59
CA HIS A 294 2.54 -16.34 9.19
C HIS A 294 1.15 -16.83 8.83
N PHE A 295 0.43 -16.06 8.06
CA PHE A 295 -0.94 -16.33 7.63
C PHE A 295 -0.97 -16.59 6.11
N VAL A 296 -1.74 -17.59 5.69
CA VAL A 296 -1.85 -18.02 4.30
C VAL A 296 -3.29 -18.37 3.93
N ALA A 297 -3.74 -17.88 2.78
CA ALA A 297 -5.05 -18.20 2.21
C ALA A 297 -4.88 -19.22 1.06
N CYS A 298 -4.45 -20.43 1.39
CA CYS A 298 -4.25 -21.52 0.43
C CYS A 298 -4.69 -22.85 1.04
N ARG A 299 -5.36 -23.71 0.24
CA ARG A 299 -5.72 -25.07 0.67
C ARG A 299 -4.54 -26.02 0.61
N HIS A 300 -3.61 -25.78 -0.32
CA HIS A 300 -2.42 -26.58 -0.58
C HIS A 300 -1.16 -25.71 -0.49
N PRO A 301 -0.84 -25.16 0.71
CA PRO A 301 0.32 -24.31 0.87
C PRO A 301 1.62 -25.07 0.51
N LEU A 302 2.63 -24.31 0.13
CA LEU A 302 3.97 -24.83 -0.08
C LEU A 302 4.57 -25.31 1.25
N CYS A 303 5.48 -26.29 1.19
CA CYS A 303 6.13 -26.85 2.37
C CYS A 303 7.23 -25.95 2.93
#